data_5a98fb067465dbc3ed8d82ec76631e1f
#
_entry.id   5a98fb067465dbc3ed8d82ec76631e1f
#
_cell.length_a   1.000
_cell.length_b   1.000
_cell.length_c   1.000
_cell.angle_alpha   90.00
_cell.angle_beta   90.00
_cell.angle_gamma   90.00
#
_symmetry.space_group_name_H-M   'P 1'
#
loop_
_entity.id
_entity.type
_entity.pdbx_description
1 polymer ?
#
loop_
_entity_poly.entity_id
_entity_poly.type
_entity_poly.pdbx_seq_one_letter_code
_entity_poly.pdbx_strand_id
1 'polypeptide(L)'
;FASYADVTLRKRYADRIVFIGDAGRVTSPQLGQGANLALIDAAVLADCLREEPSLPVALAAYAEQRHAHTRFYSFASRWLTPFFQSDSRLAALIRDTTFPIAGKVPYVRREMVRTLCGMKTGLFTQLDPGQWHASYALGAPAGCTGFPPARE
;
A
#
# COMPACT_ATOMS: atom_id res chain seq x y z
N PHE A 1 -2.14 27.80 2.98
CA PHE A 1 -2.30 26.51 3.67
C PHE A 1 -2.78 25.50 2.64
N ALA A 2 -2.05 24.39 2.45
CA ALA A 2 -2.49 23.29 1.61
C ALA A 2 -3.40 22.38 2.43
N SER A 3 -4.63 22.17 1.98
CA SER A 3 -5.54 21.19 2.56
C SER A 3 -5.39 19.89 1.79
N TYR A 4 -5.05 18.81 2.49
CA TYR A 4 -4.97 17.47 1.90
C TYR A 4 -6.27 16.74 2.15
N ALA A 5 -6.89 16.26 1.08
CA ALA A 5 -8.07 15.41 1.15
C ALA A 5 -7.70 13.96 0.79
N ASP A 6 -8.11 13.03 1.62
CA ASP A 6 -8.02 11.61 1.28
C ASP A 6 -9.15 11.26 0.31
N VAL A 7 -8.79 10.85 -0.89
CA VAL A 7 -9.72 10.40 -1.91
C VAL A 7 -9.41 8.96 -2.30
N THR A 8 -10.42 8.11 -2.32
CA THR A 8 -10.27 6.72 -2.75
C THR A 8 -11.43 6.35 -3.67
N LEU A 9 -11.12 5.88 -4.86
CA LEU A 9 -12.14 5.37 -5.77
C LEU A 9 -12.67 4.03 -5.25
N ARG A 10 -14.01 3.87 -5.28
CA ARG A 10 -14.66 2.60 -4.94
C ARG A 10 -14.34 1.49 -5.94
N LYS A 11 -14.26 1.85 -7.23
CA LYS A 11 -13.84 0.96 -8.31
C LYS A 11 -12.56 1.52 -8.91
N ARG A 12 -11.53 0.68 -9.01
CA ARG A 12 -10.23 1.04 -9.57
C ARG A 12 -10.16 0.88 -11.08
N TYR A 13 -11.18 0.28 -11.68
CA TYR A 13 -11.28 0.11 -13.12
C TYR A 13 -12.73 0.24 -13.57
N ALA A 14 -12.89 0.61 -14.83
CA ALA A 14 -14.17 0.66 -15.50
C ALA A 14 -13.91 0.35 -16.98
N ASP A 15 -14.59 -0.65 -17.53
CA ASP A 15 -14.42 -1.10 -18.91
C ASP A 15 -12.95 -1.40 -19.24
N ARG A 16 -12.28 -0.55 -20.01
CA ARG A 16 -10.88 -0.67 -20.44
C ARG A 16 -9.96 0.35 -19.76
N ILE A 17 -10.45 1.07 -18.77
CA ILE A 17 -9.71 2.09 -18.04
C ILE A 17 -9.39 1.56 -16.65
N VAL A 18 -8.14 1.71 -16.20
CA VAL A 18 -7.69 1.38 -14.85
C VAL A 18 -7.01 2.59 -14.21
N PHE A 19 -7.26 2.79 -12.94
CA PHE A 19 -6.70 3.88 -12.14
C PHE A 19 -5.63 3.33 -11.21
N ILE A 20 -4.40 3.83 -11.34
CA ILE A 20 -3.25 3.45 -10.53
C ILE A 20 -2.69 4.67 -9.78
N GLY A 21 -1.95 4.45 -8.71
CA GLY A 21 -1.35 5.51 -7.91
C GLY A 21 -2.37 6.55 -7.45
N ASP A 22 -2.02 7.81 -7.59
CA ASP A 22 -2.84 8.94 -7.14
C ASP A 22 -4.14 9.08 -7.95
N ALA A 23 -4.20 8.60 -9.20
CA ALA A 23 -5.44 8.58 -9.97
C ALA A 23 -6.51 7.66 -9.34
N GLY A 24 -6.08 6.60 -8.67
CA GLY A 24 -6.97 5.67 -7.97
C GLY A 24 -7.15 5.99 -6.48
N ARG A 25 -6.18 6.68 -5.89
CA ARG A 25 -6.18 6.98 -4.46
C ARG A 25 -5.17 8.06 -4.09
N VAL A 26 -5.66 9.15 -3.58
CA VAL A 26 -4.86 10.19 -2.94
C VAL A 26 -4.95 10.02 -1.42
N THR A 27 -3.81 9.99 -0.74
CA THR A 27 -3.73 9.96 0.72
C THR A 27 -2.81 11.06 1.21
N SER A 28 -3.00 11.46 2.44
CA SER A 28 -2.13 12.41 3.12
C SER A 28 -0.67 11.95 3.11
N PRO A 29 0.33 12.84 2.90
CA PRO A 29 1.72 12.47 2.61
C PRO A 29 2.54 11.99 3.82
N GLN A 30 1.94 11.80 5.00
CA GLN A 30 2.62 11.48 6.25
C GLN A 30 3.53 10.25 6.18
N LEU A 31 3.15 9.25 5.38
CA LEU A 31 3.94 8.03 5.21
C LEU A 31 4.95 8.11 4.06
N GLY A 32 4.88 9.14 3.21
CA GLY A 32 5.74 9.27 2.03
C GLY A 32 5.60 8.13 1.00
N GLN A 33 4.47 7.40 0.99
CA GLN A 33 4.31 6.15 0.25
C GLN A 33 3.63 6.31 -1.12
N GLY A 34 3.24 7.50 -1.53
CA GLY A 34 2.49 7.71 -2.78
C GLY A 34 3.18 7.09 -4.01
N ALA A 35 4.43 7.48 -4.27
CA ALA A 35 5.20 6.97 -5.41
C ALA A 35 5.48 5.46 -5.31
N ASN A 36 5.85 4.97 -4.13
CA ASN A 36 6.11 3.55 -3.90
C ASN A 36 4.87 2.69 -4.17
N LEU A 37 3.71 3.11 -3.66
CA LEU A 37 2.46 2.40 -3.89
C LEU A 37 2.02 2.46 -5.37
N ALA A 38 2.31 3.56 -6.07
CA ALA A 38 2.05 3.68 -7.50
C ALA A 38 2.91 2.71 -8.33
N LEU A 39 4.20 2.56 -7.97
CA LEU A 39 5.09 1.58 -8.61
C LEU A 39 4.63 0.14 -8.36
N ILE A 40 4.19 -0.17 -7.14
CA ILE A 40 3.60 -1.47 -6.81
C ILE A 40 2.29 -1.69 -7.58
N ASP A 41 1.44 -0.66 -7.72
CA ASP A 41 0.22 -0.74 -8.54
C ASP A 41 0.56 -1.11 -9.99
N ALA A 42 1.57 -0.45 -10.57
CA ALA A 42 2.00 -0.70 -11.95
C ALA A 42 2.56 -2.12 -12.12
N ALA A 43 3.38 -2.59 -11.18
CA ALA A 43 3.95 -3.93 -11.21
C ALA A 43 2.86 -5.02 -11.16
N VAL A 44 1.97 -4.93 -10.16
CA VAL A 44 0.86 -5.90 -10.01
C VAL A 44 -0.07 -5.88 -11.21
N LEU A 45 -0.37 -4.70 -11.76
CA LEU A 45 -1.18 -4.60 -12.98
C LEU A 45 -0.51 -5.29 -14.16
N ALA A 46 0.80 -5.07 -14.35
CA ALA A 46 1.55 -5.70 -15.43
C ALA A 46 1.56 -7.23 -15.32
N ASP A 47 1.67 -7.76 -14.09
CA ASP A 47 1.61 -9.21 -13.85
C ASP A 47 0.21 -9.75 -14.16
N CYS A 48 -0.84 -9.13 -13.65
CA CYS A 48 -2.22 -9.54 -13.95
C CYS A 48 -2.52 -9.51 -15.47
N LEU A 49 -2.04 -8.48 -16.18
CA LEU A 49 -2.23 -8.39 -17.64
C LEU A 49 -1.48 -9.47 -18.43
N ARG A 50 -0.40 -10.00 -17.85
CA ARG A 50 0.42 -11.07 -18.47
C ARG A 50 -0.14 -12.46 -18.19
N GLU A 51 -0.67 -12.67 -16.99
CA GLU A 51 -1.05 -13.99 -16.50
C GLU A 51 -2.52 -14.34 -16.78
N GLU A 52 -3.38 -13.35 -16.78
CA GLU A 52 -4.82 -13.58 -16.89
C GLU A 52 -5.30 -13.68 -18.37
N PRO A 53 -6.26 -14.56 -18.65
CA PRO A 53 -6.66 -14.88 -20.02
C PRO A 53 -7.41 -13.75 -20.75
N SER A 54 -7.92 -12.77 -20.01
CA SER A 54 -8.66 -11.64 -20.60
C SER A 54 -8.54 -10.37 -19.79
N LEU A 55 -8.68 -9.22 -20.45
CA LEU A 55 -8.60 -7.92 -19.81
C LEU A 55 -9.57 -7.74 -18.62
N PRO A 56 -10.86 -8.12 -18.70
CA PRO A 56 -11.76 -7.99 -17.56
C PRO A 56 -11.31 -8.80 -16.33
N VAL A 57 -10.80 -10.00 -16.53
CA VAL A 57 -10.29 -10.87 -15.46
C VAL A 57 -9.01 -10.28 -14.87
N ALA A 58 -8.09 -9.80 -15.70
CA ALA A 58 -6.86 -9.15 -15.25
C ALA A 58 -7.14 -7.91 -14.39
N LEU A 59 -8.08 -7.06 -14.79
CA LEU A 59 -8.45 -5.87 -14.02
C LEU A 59 -9.14 -6.21 -12.70
N ALA A 60 -9.94 -7.27 -12.66
CA ALA A 60 -10.57 -7.77 -11.45
C ALA A 60 -9.50 -8.32 -10.48
N ALA A 61 -8.59 -9.17 -10.98
CA ALA A 61 -7.48 -9.72 -10.20
C ALA A 61 -6.58 -8.62 -9.62
N TYR A 62 -6.21 -7.63 -10.43
CA TYR A 62 -5.48 -6.45 -9.96
C TYR A 62 -6.20 -5.73 -8.81
N ALA A 63 -7.50 -5.44 -8.97
CA ALA A 63 -8.26 -4.72 -7.96
C ALA A 63 -8.32 -5.49 -6.64
N GLU A 64 -8.52 -6.80 -6.69
CA GLU A 64 -8.56 -7.68 -5.52
C GLU A 64 -7.21 -7.74 -4.81
N GLN A 65 -6.13 -8.03 -5.54
CA GLN A 65 -4.77 -8.11 -4.99
C GLN A 65 -4.34 -6.80 -4.31
N ARG A 66 -4.75 -5.66 -4.88
CA ARG A 66 -4.39 -4.34 -4.33
C ARG A 66 -5.29 -3.86 -3.20
N HIS A 67 -6.46 -4.50 -3.00
CA HIS A 67 -7.46 -4.03 -2.04
C HIS A 67 -6.92 -3.97 -0.60
N ALA A 68 -6.41 -5.07 -0.06
CA ALA A 68 -5.90 -5.14 1.31
C ALA A 68 -4.72 -4.19 1.54
N HIS A 69 -3.75 -4.19 0.62
CA HIS A 69 -2.56 -3.36 0.68
C HIS A 69 -2.90 -1.86 0.73
N THR A 70 -3.71 -1.40 -0.21
CA THR A 70 -4.08 0.01 -0.29
C THR A 70 -4.98 0.46 0.85
N ARG A 71 -5.86 -0.42 1.33
CA ARG A 71 -6.69 -0.16 2.51
C ARG A 71 -5.85 0.04 3.77
N PHE A 72 -4.81 -0.78 3.96
CA PHE A 72 -3.89 -0.62 5.08
C PHE A 72 -3.21 0.76 5.06
N TYR A 73 -2.63 1.16 3.92
CA TYR A 73 -1.92 2.44 3.82
C TYR A 73 -2.87 3.65 3.93
N SER A 74 -4.08 3.57 3.41
CA SER A 74 -5.10 4.60 3.61
C SER A 74 -5.48 4.75 5.08
N PHE A 75 -5.64 3.62 5.78
CA PHE A 75 -5.92 3.62 7.21
C PHE A 75 -4.74 4.22 8.01
N ALA A 76 -3.52 3.75 7.75
CA ALA A 76 -2.32 4.21 8.45
C ALA A 76 -2.06 5.70 8.22
N SER A 77 -2.20 6.19 6.98
CA SER A 77 -2.08 7.61 6.66
C SER A 77 -3.11 8.45 7.40
N ARG A 78 -4.38 8.05 7.36
CA ARG A 78 -5.48 8.74 8.06
C ARG A 78 -5.28 8.77 9.57
N TRP A 79 -4.81 7.66 10.14
CA TRP A 79 -4.55 7.55 11.58
C TRP A 79 -3.38 8.45 12.02
N LEU A 80 -2.35 8.61 11.18
CA LEU A 80 -1.20 9.46 11.48
C LEU A 80 -1.47 10.97 11.28
N THR A 81 -2.41 11.33 10.40
CA THR A 81 -2.71 12.71 10.04
C THR A 81 -2.92 13.64 11.26
N PRO A 82 -3.72 13.27 12.29
CA PRO A 82 -3.93 14.15 13.45
C PRO A 82 -2.66 14.45 14.25
N PHE A 83 -1.67 13.56 14.26
CA PHE A 83 -0.41 13.77 14.98
C PHE A 83 0.54 14.74 14.27
N PHE A 84 0.38 14.94 12.95
CA PHE A 84 1.27 15.77 12.15
C PHE A 84 0.59 17.03 11.57
N GLN A 85 -0.73 17.03 11.43
CA GLN A 85 -1.48 18.12 10.78
C GLN A 85 -2.57 18.73 11.66
N SER A 86 -2.62 18.45 12.96
CA SER A 86 -3.56 19.12 13.84
C SER A 86 -2.87 20.21 14.66
N ASP A 87 -3.59 21.29 14.94
CA ASP A 87 -3.16 22.33 15.87
C ASP A 87 -3.30 21.91 17.35
N SER A 88 -3.62 20.64 17.58
CA SER A 88 -3.81 20.08 18.93
C SER A 88 -2.48 19.91 19.67
N ARG A 89 -2.30 20.70 20.71
CA ARG A 89 -1.14 20.58 21.61
C ARG A 89 -1.04 19.21 22.26
N LEU A 90 -2.18 18.55 22.49
CA LEU A 90 -2.22 17.20 23.05
C LEU A 90 -1.69 16.16 22.04
N ALA A 91 -2.08 16.26 20.77
CA ALA A 91 -1.56 15.37 19.74
C ALA A 91 -0.04 15.53 19.55
N ALA A 92 0.45 16.77 19.58
CA ALA A 92 1.90 17.05 19.55
C ALA A 92 2.62 16.44 20.75
N LEU A 93 2.10 16.63 21.97
CA LEU A 93 2.70 16.06 23.20
C LEU A 93 2.73 14.52 23.14
N ILE A 94 1.65 13.89 22.73
CA ILE A 94 1.59 12.42 22.56
C ILE A 94 2.64 11.97 21.55
N ARG A 95 2.70 12.60 20.37
CA ARG A 95 3.70 12.30 19.36
C ARG A 95 5.13 12.40 19.93
N ASP A 96 5.46 13.54 20.52
CA ASP A 96 6.82 13.87 20.96
C ASP A 96 7.29 12.99 22.12
N THR A 97 6.35 12.46 22.91
CA THR A 97 6.67 11.55 24.02
C THR A 97 6.66 10.09 23.59
N THR A 98 5.70 9.66 22.77
CA THR A 98 5.51 8.23 22.46
C THR A 98 6.39 7.74 21.30
N PHE A 99 6.60 8.54 20.24
CA PHE A 99 7.33 8.09 19.06
C PHE A 99 8.81 7.80 19.35
N PRO A 100 9.56 8.62 20.13
CA PRO A 100 10.94 8.30 20.49
C PRO A 100 11.04 7.01 21.32
N ILE A 101 10.07 6.77 22.21
CA ILE A 101 10.03 5.55 23.04
C ILE A 101 9.68 4.34 22.17
N ALA A 102 8.67 4.46 21.34
CA ALA A 102 8.25 3.40 20.41
C ALA A 102 9.39 2.98 19.46
N GLY A 103 10.19 3.94 18.98
CA GLY A 103 11.36 3.66 18.14
C GLY A 103 12.49 2.88 18.84
N LYS A 104 12.53 2.85 20.16
CA LYS A 104 13.50 2.06 20.95
C LYS A 104 13.08 0.60 21.09
N VAL A 105 11.80 0.27 20.88
CA VAL A 105 11.30 -1.11 20.93
C VAL A 105 11.63 -1.81 19.61
N PRO A 106 12.47 -2.88 19.60
CA PRO A 106 12.95 -3.50 18.36
C PRO A 106 11.84 -3.97 17.45
N TYR A 107 10.77 -4.52 18.00
CA TYR A 107 9.60 -4.96 17.26
C TYR A 107 8.90 -3.79 16.56
N VAL A 108 8.62 -2.71 17.29
CA VAL A 108 7.95 -1.52 16.75
C VAL A 108 8.79 -0.89 15.64
N ARG A 109 10.11 -0.75 15.88
CA ARG A 109 11.05 -0.23 14.87
C ARG A 109 11.02 -1.06 13.59
N ARG A 110 11.02 -2.39 13.71
CA ARG A 110 10.94 -3.29 12.55
C ARG A 110 9.63 -3.12 11.78
N GLU A 111 8.51 -3.01 12.48
CA GLU A 111 7.20 -2.78 11.85
C GLU A 111 7.09 -1.39 11.21
N MET A 112 7.67 -0.36 11.82
CA MET A 112 7.76 0.97 11.20
C MET A 112 8.56 0.93 9.91
N VAL A 113 9.74 0.30 9.90
CA VAL A 113 10.55 0.15 8.69
C VAL A 113 9.78 -0.59 7.60
N ARG A 114 9.12 -1.70 7.90
CA ARG A 114 8.29 -2.44 6.96
C ARG A 114 7.16 -1.59 6.37
N THR A 115 6.54 -0.77 7.22
CA THR A 115 5.51 0.17 6.77
C THR A 115 6.10 1.22 5.83
N LEU A 116 7.24 1.81 6.18
CA LEU A 116 7.92 2.80 5.35
C LEU A 116 8.52 2.22 4.06
N CYS A 117 8.79 0.93 4.01
CA CYS A 117 9.20 0.23 2.79
C CYS A 117 8.03 -0.19 1.89
N GLY A 118 6.79 0.11 2.24
CA GLY A 118 5.64 -0.26 1.43
C GLY A 118 5.26 -1.75 1.51
N MET A 119 5.81 -2.52 2.45
CA MET A 119 5.68 -3.97 2.49
C MET A 119 4.45 -4.49 3.25
N LYS A 120 3.75 -3.65 4.00
CA LYS A 120 2.62 -4.08 4.84
C LYS A 120 1.33 -4.18 4.02
N THR A 121 0.62 -5.29 4.17
CA THR A 121 -0.74 -5.48 3.63
C THR A 121 -1.81 -5.43 4.71
N GLY A 122 -1.39 -5.44 5.98
CA GLY A 122 -2.26 -5.35 7.14
C GLY A 122 -1.42 -5.14 8.41
N LEU A 123 -2.07 -5.13 9.58
CA LEU A 123 -1.35 -4.94 10.85
C LEU A 123 -0.32 -6.04 11.10
N PHE A 124 -0.65 -7.28 10.75
CA PHE A 124 0.21 -8.46 10.96
C PHE A 124 0.64 -9.14 9.65
N THR A 125 0.16 -8.67 8.51
CA THR A 125 0.45 -9.24 7.20
C THR A 125 1.38 -8.34 6.40
N GLN A 126 2.20 -8.96 5.55
CA GLN A 126 3.17 -8.27 4.70
C GLN A 126 3.28 -8.95 3.34
N LEU A 127 3.78 -8.21 2.36
CA LEU A 127 4.23 -8.76 1.08
C LEU A 127 5.45 -9.64 1.30
N ASP A 128 5.53 -10.73 0.58
CA ASP A 128 6.73 -11.58 0.54
C ASP A 128 7.65 -11.11 -0.59
N PRO A 129 8.82 -10.52 -0.27
CA PRO A 129 9.76 -10.06 -1.29
C PRO A 129 10.31 -11.19 -2.16
N GLY A 130 10.35 -12.42 -1.62
CA GLY A 130 10.85 -13.59 -2.35
C GLY A 130 10.00 -13.94 -3.56
N GLN A 131 8.69 -13.71 -3.49
CA GLN A 131 7.77 -13.95 -4.60
C GLN A 131 7.99 -12.94 -5.74
N TRP A 132 8.39 -11.71 -5.43
CA TRP A 132 8.68 -10.69 -6.45
C TRP A 132 9.97 -10.97 -7.20
N HIS A 133 11.02 -11.41 -6.51
CA HIS A 133 12.30 -11.73 -7.15
C HIS A 133 12.20 -12.91 -8.10
N ALA A 134 11.36 -13.90 -7.80
CA ALA A 134 11.14 -15.03 -8.67
C ALA A 134 10.49 -14.64 -10.01
N SER A 135 9.57 -13.66 -10.00
CA SER A 135 8.87 -13.19 -11.21
C SER A 135 9.75 -12.32 -12.12
N TYR A 136 10.63 -11.50 -11.54
CA TYR A 136 11.43 -10.53 -12.29
C TYR A 136 12.86 -11.01 -12.64
N ALA A 137 13.41 -11.94 -11.86
CA ALA A 137 14.83 -12.32 -11.98
C ALA A 137 15.14 -13.28 -13.13
N LEU A 138 14.17 -13.95 -13.72
CA LEU A 138 14.46 -15.08 -14.60
C LEU A 138 13.78 -15.07 -15.98
N GLY A 139 13.04 -14.04 -16.36
CA GLY A 139 12.27 -14.15 -17.62
C GLY A 139 11.45 -15.44 -17.66
N ALA A 140 11.09 -15.98 -16.50
CA ALA A 140 10.47 -17.28 -16.37
C ALA A 140 9.04 -17.23 -16.91
N PRO A 141 8.67 -18.19 -17.77
CA PRO A 141 7.30 -18.31 -18.22
C PRO A 141 6.41 -18.70 -17.04
N ALA A 142 5.26 -18.09 -16.98
CA ALA A 142 4.02 -18.47 -16.32
C ALA A 142 4.13 -19.54 -15.20
N GLY A 143 3.98 -19.12 -13.98
CA GLY A 143 3.92 -19.96 -12.80
C GLY A 143 3.95 -19.16 -11.50
N CYS A 144 4.00 -17.86 -11.58
CA CYS A 144 3.97 -17.00 -10.41
C CYS A 144 2.54 -16.92 -9.90
N THR A 145 2.21 -17.84 -9.03
CA THR A 145 1.06 -17.69 -8.15
C THR A 145 1.26 -16.39 -7.38
N GLY A 146 0.60 -15.36 -7.85
CA GLY A 146 0.57 -14.05 -7.24
C GLY A 146 0.30 -14.15 -5.73
N PHE A 147 0.28 -13.05 -5.08
CA PHE A 147 0.06 -12.88 -3.66
C PHE A 147 -0.84 -13.94 -3.02
N PRO A 148 -0.44 -14.54 -1.90
CA PRO A 148 -1.32 -15.44 -1.19
C PRO A 148 -2.63 -14.72 -0.85
N PRO A 149 -3.78 -15.41 -0.94
CA PRO A 149 -5.05 -14.84 -0.50
C PRO A 149 -4.90 -14.37 0.93
N ALA A 150 -5.48 -13.23 1.25
CA ALA A 150 -5.56 -12.74 2.61
C ALA A 150 -6.11 -13.88 3.48
N ARG A 151 -5.30 -14.43 4.37
CA ARG A 151 -5.79 -15.36 5.38
C ARG A 151 -6.66 -14.55 6.33
N GLU A 152 -7.90 -14.97 6.44
CA GLU A 152 -8.87 -14.47 7.40
C GLU A 152 -8.35 -14.51 8.84
#